data_5ea28d15f880739ca8a1d1fc218dddd6
#
_entry.id   5ea28d15f880739ca8a1d1fc218dddd6
#
_cell.length_a   1.000
_cell.length_b   1.000
_cell.length_c   1.000
_cell.angle_alpha   90.00
_cell.angle_beta   90.00
_cell.angle_gamma   90.00
#
_symmetry.space_group_name_H-M   'P 1'
#
loop_
_entity.id
_entity.type
_entity.pdbx_description
1 polymer ?
#
loop_
_entity_poly.entity_id
_entity_poly.type
_entity_poly.pdbx_seq_one_letter_code
_entity_poly.pdbx_strand_id
1 'polypeptide(L)'
;MSSSAFASSGEELSLIRIWEWYEETEQAINLYQQEVINGLISGKCVSETFSGMTRKEVKQYFSAHKKELEQVVSLDIIAATEASLRIDYLRRALRGKIKKNKIDKKFQELYHQKGTRVSLRDEILETWKEVHPNCTDAIGDFRGALNVRDWLAHGRYWTPRFGRKYNAILVFNISKKLFDIFPYDFSWAIN
;
A
#
# COMPACT_ATOMS: atom_id res chain seq x y z
N MET A 1 -17.21 8.12 30.89
CA MET A 1 -17.31 8.05 29.43
C MET A 1 -16.70 6.71 29.01
N SER A 2 -17.51 5.78 28.52
CA SER A 2 -17.08 4.48 28.04
C SER A 2 -16.17 4.73 26.83
N SER A 3 -14.87 4.42 26.95
CA SER A 3 -14.01 4.35 25.78
C SER A 3 -14.51 3.19 24.92
N SER A 4 -15.09 3.46 23.77
CA SER A 4 -15.36 2.41 22.80
C SER A 4 -14.01 1.75 22.50
N ALA A 5 -13.85 0.50 22.92
CA ALA A 5 -12.69 -0.28 22.59
C ALA A 5 -12.59 -0.30 21.05
N PHE A 6 -11.40 0.00 20.50
CA PHE A 6 -11.15 -0.13 19.06
C PHE A 6 -11.44 -1.59 18.67
N ALA A 7 -12.37 -1.76 17.76
CA ALA A 7 -12.66 -3.04 17.11
C ALA A 7 -12.16 -2.96 15.67
N SER A 8 -11.34 -3.93 15.26
CA SER A 8 -10.97 -4.12 13.87
C SER A 8 -12.20 -4.51 13.06
N SER A 9 -12.31 -4.06 11.81
CA SER A 9 -13.40 -4.46 10.90
C SER A 9 -13.33 -5.93 10.51
N GLY A 10 -12.15 -6.54 10.61
CA GLY A 10 -11.87 -7.89 10.09
C GLY A 10 -11.67 -7.94 8.56
N GLU A 11 -11.66 -6.78 7.90
CA GLU A 11 -11.49 -6.64 6.44
C GLU A 11 -10.12 -6.03 6.09
N GLU A 12 -9.13 -6.23 6.96
CA GLU A 12 -7.78 -5.72 6.72
C GLU A 12 -7.15 -6.41 5.51
N LEU A 13 -6.60 -5.59 4.61
CA LEU A 13 -5.92 -6.09 3.43
C LEU A 13 -4.54 -6.64 3.79
N SER A 14 -4.26 -7.87 3.34
CA SER A 14 -2.93 -8.47 3.41
C SER A 14 -2.07 -8.02 2.23
N LEU A 15 -0.79 -7.71 2.46
CA LEU A 15 0.14 -7.36 1.37
C LEU A 15 0.29 -8.50 0.37
N ILE A 16 0.32 -9.74 0.83
CA ILE A 16 0.47 -10.92 -0.03
C ILE A 16 -0.74 -11.08 -0.93
N ARG A 17 -1.96 -10.97 -0.38
CA ARG A 17 -3.19 -11.07 -1.20
C ARG A 17 -3.31 -9.97 -2.24
N ILE A 18 -2.92 -8.73 -1.91
CA ILE A 18 -2.88 -7.64 -2.88
C ILE A 18 -1.88 -7.97 -3.99
N TRP A 19 -0.72 -8.53 -3.65
CA TRP A 19 0.30 -8.87 -4.61
C TRP A 19 -0.11 -10.02 -5.53
N GLU A 20 -0.67 -11.10 -4.97
CA GLU A 20 -1.22 -12.23 -5.74
C GLU A 20 -2.29 -11.76 -6.74
N TRP A 21 -3.24 -10.93 -6.27
CA TRP A 21 -4.25 -10.34 -7.15
C TRP A 21 -3.64 -9.49 -8.27
N TYR A 22 -2.58 -8.73 -7.97
CA TYR A 22 -1.86 -7.96 -8.98
C TYR A 22 -1.25 -8.85 -10.06
N GLU A 23 -0.52 -9.89 -9.66
CA GLU A 23 0.13 -10.82 -10.60
C GLU A 23 -0.89 -11.55 -11.46
N GLU A 24 -1.97 -12.06 -10.88
CA GLU A 24 -3.07 -12.72 -11.61
C GLU A 24 -3.74 -11.76 -12.60
N THR A 25 -4.02 -10.52 -12.19
CA THR A 25 -4.65 -9.52 -13.04
C THR A 25 -3.72 -9.09 -14.18
N GLU A 26 -2.44 -8.88 -13.91
CA GLU A 26 -1.47 -8.55 -14.95
C GLU A 26 -1.33 -9.69 -15.97
N GLN A 27 -1.31 -10.94 -15.50
CA GLN A 27 -1.29 -12.12 -16.38
C GLN A 27 -2.55 -12.17 -17.25
N ALA A 28 -3.72 -11.96 -16.70
CA ALA A 28 -4.98 -11.93 -17.47
C ALA A 28 -4.97 -10.83 -18.55
N ILE A 29 -4.47 -9.63 -18.22
CA ILE A 29 -4.31 -8.54 -19.17
C ILE A 29 -3.34 -8.92 -20.28
N ASN A 30 -2.24 -9.59 -19.95
CA ASN A 30 -1.25 -10.06 -20.93
C ASN A 30 -1.84 -11.10 -21.90
N LEU A 31 -2.59 -12.08 -21.39
CA LEU A 31 -3.26 -13.10 -22.20
C LEU A 31 -4.30 -12.47 -23.13
N TYR A 32 -5.12 -11.56 -22.61
CA TYR A 32 -6.10 -10.85 -23.43
C TYR A 32 -5.45 -9.99 -24.51
N GLN A 33 -4.34 -9.30 -24.19
CA GLN A 33 -3.57 -8.56 -25.18
C GLN A 33 -3.04 -9.47 -26.32
N GLN A 34 -2.56 -10.67 -25.97
CA GLN A 34 -2.08 -11.63 -26.95
C GLN A 34 -3.20 -12.13 -27.85
N GLU A 35 -4.37 -12.45 -27.28
CA GLU A 35 -5.56 -12.87 -28.01
C GLU A 35 -6.00 -11.80 -29.02
N VAL A 36 -6.08 -10.54 -28.61
CA VAL A 36 -6.43 -9.42 -29.49
C VAL A 36 -5.42 -9.27 -30.64
N ILE A 37 -4.11 -9.33 -30.34
CA ILE A 37 -3.07 -9.24 -31.37
C ILE A 37 -3.15 -10.39 -32.38
N ASN A 38 -3.39 -11.62 -31.90
CA ASN A 38 -3.54 -12.79 -32.76
C ASN A 38 -4.82 -12.69 -33.61
N GLY A 39 -5.90 -12.14 -33.05
CA GLY A 39 -7.12 -11.83 -33.79
C GLY A 39 -6.88 -10.85 -34.93
N LEU A 40 -6.15 -9.76 -34.69
CA LEU A 40 -5.80 -8.79 -35.72
C LEU A 40 -4.96 -9.45 -36.87
N ILE A 41 -4.04 -10.35 -36.52
CA ILE A 41 -3.21 -11.04 -37.51
C ILE A 41 -4.05 -11.99 -38.38
N SER A 42 -5.01 -12.69 -37.76
CA SER A 42 -5.88 -13.68 -38.42
C SER A 42 -7.12 -13.08 -39.09
N GLY A 43 -7.31 -11.78 -39.02
CA GLY A 43 -8.51 -11.09 -39.54
C GLY A 43 -9.78 -11.37 -38.71
N LYS A 44 -9.65 -11.89 -37.47
CA LYS A 44 -10.77 -12.13 -36.57
C LYS A 44 -10.89 -10.98 -35.58
N CYS A 45 -12.05 -10.33 -35.54
CA CYS A 45 -12.32 -9.33 -34.52
C CYS A 45 -12.62 -10.02 -33.18
N VAL A 46 -11.79 -9.79 -32.16
CA VAL A 46 -11.98 -10.33 -30.81
C VAL A 46 -12.99 -9.51 -30.01
N SER A 47 -13.01 -8.18 -30.24
CA SER A 47 -13.94 -7.24 -29.64
C SER A 47 -14.09 -6.01 -30.51
N GLU A 48 -15.29 -5.43 -30.56
CA GLU A 48 -15.56 -4.18 -31.29
C GLU A 48 -14.63 -3.03 -30.86
N THR A 49 -14.20 -3.01 -29.62
CA THR A 49 -13.24 -2.04 -29.06
C THR A 49 -11.95 -1.96 -29.89
N PHE A 50 -11.52 -3.05 -30.49
CA PHE A 50 -10.27 -3.12 -31.25
C PHE A 50 -10.46 -3.11 -32.77
N SER A 51 -11.72 -2.95 -33.24
CA SER A 51 -12.02 -2.88 -34.65
C SER A 51 -11.28 -1.69 -35.29
N GLY A 52 -10.52 -1.95 -36.36
CA GLY A 52 -9.76 -0.92 -37.06
C GLY A 52 -8.46 -0.46 -36.38
N MET A 53 -8.16 -0.95 -35.17
CA MET A 53 -6.89 -0.62 -34.50
C MET A 53 -5.71 -1.32 -35.15
N THR A 54 -4.58 -0.61 -35.21
CA THR A 54 -3.28 -1.19 -35.52
C THR A 54 -2.70 -1.94 -34.31
N ARG A 55 -1.75 -2.86 -34.57
CA ARG A 55 -1.01 -3.56 -33.48
C ARG A 55 -0.35 -2.57 -32.49
N LYS A 56 0.09 -1.41 -32.97
CA LYS A 56 0.70 -0.37 -32.13
C LYS A 56 -0.32 0.23 -31.16
N GLU A 57 -1.49 0.56 -31.67
CA GLU A 57 -2.58 1.13 -30.86
C GLU A 57 -3.08 0.14 -29.80
N VAL A 58 -3.25 -1.13 -30.15
CA VAL A 58 -3.57 -2.18 -29.18
C VAL A 58 -2.51 -2.27 -28.08
N LYS A 59 -1.22 -2.27 -28.43
CA LYS A 59 -0.15 -2.27 -27.42
C LYS A 59 -0.19 -1.04 -26.51
N GLN A 60 -0.48 0.13 -27.07
CA GLN A 60 -0.62 1.37 -26.28
C GLN A 60 -1.82 1.30 -25.33
N TYR A 61 -2.95 0.79 -25.81
CA TYR A 61 -4.16 0.58 -24.99
C TYR A 61 -3.85 -0.30 -23.77
N PHE A 62 -3.28 -1.47 -23.95
CA PHE A 62 -2.94 -2.36 -22.85
C PHE A 62 -1.84 -1.82 -21.93
N SER A 63 -0.88 -1.06 -22.47
CA SER A 63 0.14 -0.38 -21.67
C SER A 63 -0.49 0.65 -20.70
N ALA A 64 -1.50 1.40 -21.15
CA ALA A 64 -2.22 2.34 -20.32
C ALA A 64 -2.98 1.62 -19.18
N HIS A 65 -3.63 0.49 -19.48
CA HIS A 65 -4.34 -0.32 -18.49
C HIS A 65 -3.40 -0.90 -17.42
N LYS A 66 -2.24 -1.44 -17.84
CA LYS A 66 -1.23 -1.94 -16.90
C LYS A 66 -0.69 -0.85 -16.01
N LYS A 67 -0.45 0.34 -16.56
CA LYS A 67 -0.03 1.51 -15.76
C LYS A 67 -1.09 1.90 -14.73
N GLU A 68 -2.36 1.87 -15.10
CA GLU A 68 -3.46 2.16 -14.16
C GLU A 68 -3.54 1.09 -13.07
N LEU A 69 -3.43 -0.20 -13.43
CA LEU A 69 -3.36 -1.31 -12.48
C LEU A 69 -2.21 -1.13 -11.47
N GLU A 70 -0.99 -0.81 -11.95
CA GLU A 70 0.16 -0.52 -11.07
C GLU A 70 -0.15 0.61 -10.06
N GLN A 71 -0.87 1.63 -10.47
CA GLN A 71 -1.21 2.77 -9.62
C GLN A 71 -2.24 2.39 -8.55
N VAL A 72 -3.29 1.65 -8.93
CA VAL A 72 -4.31 1.16 -8.00
C VAL A 72 -3.68 0.23 -6.97
N VAL A 73 -2.90 -0.74 -7.40
CA VAL A 73 -2.19 -1.68 -6.51
C VAL A 73 -1.23 -0.95 -5.58
N SER A 74 -0.50 0.05 -6.08
CA SER A 74 0.39 0.86 -5.24
C SER A 74 -0.39 1.59 -4.15
N LEU A 75 -1.57 2.12 -4.47
CA LEU A 75 -2.45 2.76 -3.48
C LEU A 75 -2.90 1.77 -2.41
N ASP A 76 -3.36 0.57 -2.81
CA ASP A 76 -3.83 -0.47 -1.91
C ASP A 76 -2.72 -0.98 -0.97
N ILE A 77 -1.51 -1.22 -1.49
CA ILE A 77 -0.34 -1.62 -0.69
C ILE A 77 -0.01 -0.56 0.37
N ILE A 78 0.02 0.72 -0.02
CA ILE A 78 0.33 1.80 0.92
C ILE A 78 -0.77 1.94 1.96
N ALA A 79 -2.04 1.84 1.57
CA ALA A 79 -3.19 1.89 2.48
C ALA A 79 -3.18 0.72 3.47
N ALA A 80 -2.91 -0.50 3.03
CA ALA A 80 -2.76 -1.68 3.89
C ALA A 80 -1.61 -1.50 4.89
N THR A 81 -0.48 -0.96 4.45
CA THR A 81 0.67 -0.67 5.32
C THR A 81 0.33 0.41 6.35
N GLU A 82 -0.35 1.48 5.94
CA GLU A 82 -0.84 2.53 6.86
C GLU A 82 -1.80 1.96 7.90
N ALA A 83 -2.78 1.16 7.47
CA ALA A 83 -3.74 0.51 8.38
C ALA A 83 -3.02 -0.36 9.41
N SER A 84 -2.04 -1.15 8.99
CA SER A 84 -1.24 -2.01 9.87
C SER A 84 -0.51 -1.21 10.94
N LEU A 85 0.12 -0.09 10.58
CA LEU A 85 0.81 0.80 11.52
C LEU A 85 -0.15 1.45 12.52
N ARG A 86 -1.35 1.85 12.08
CA ARG A 86 -2.37 2.43 12.94
C ARG A 86 -2.96 1.41 13.91
N ILE A 87 -3.17 0.18 13.46
CA ILE A 87 -3.65 -0.91 14.30
C ILE A 87 -2.59 -1.29 15.34
N ASP A 88 -1.31 -1.38 14.95
CA ASP A 88 -0.21 -1.62 15.91
C ASP A 88 -0.17 -0.53 16.99
N TYR A 89 -0.24 0.74 16.60
CA TYR A 89 -0.33 1.86 17.52
C TYR A 89 -1.48 1.68 18.53
N LEU A 90 -2.69 1.41 18.05
CA LEU A 90 -3.87 1.27 18.90
C LEU A 90 -3.78 0.06 19.83
N ARG A 91 -3.31 -1.10 19.33
CA ARG A 91 -3.13 -2.31 20.13
C ARG A 91 -2.12 -2.09 21.25
N ARG A 92 -0.99 -1.42 20.96
CA ARG A 92 0.03 -1.09 21.95
C ARG A 92 -0.44 -0.03 22.94
N ALA A 93 -1.10 1.00 22.48
CA ALA A 93 -1.63 2.07 23.29
C ALA A 93 -2.70 1.59 24.27
N LEU A 94 -3.56 0.67 23.85
CA LEU A 94 -4.66 0.11 24.64
C LEU A 94 -4.27 -1.15 25.43
N ARG A 95 -3.03 -1.62 25.32
CA ARG A 95 -2.54 -2.78 26.04
C ARG A 95 -2.62 -2.58 27.55
N GLY A 96 -3.28 -3.49 28.25
CA GLY A 96 -3.50 -3.44 29.69
C GLY A 96 -2.20 -3.55 30.53
N LYS A 97 -2.29 -4.12 31.76
CA LYS A 97 -1.19 -4.20 32.74
C LYS A 97 -0.06 -5.21 32.40
N ILE A 98 0.01 -5.72 31.18
CA ILE A 98 1.10 -6.63 30.72
C ILE A 98 2.42 -5.84 30.69
N LYS A 99 3.55 -6.54 30.86
CA LYS A 99 4.90 -5.96 30.80
C LYS A 99 5.07 -5.13 29.52
N LYS A 100 5.16 -3.81 29.68
CA LYS A 100 5.23 -2.85 28.58
C LYS A 100 6.67 -2.56 28.21
N ASN A 101 6.96 -2.59 26.92
CA ASN A 101 8.24 -2.13 26.39
C ASN A 101 8.24 -0.58 26.20
N LYS A 102 9.35 -0.02 25.73
CA LYS A 102 9.51 1.43 25.58
C LYS A 102 8.52 2.03 24.59
N ILE A 103 8.24 1.34 23.47
CA ILE A 103 7.30 1.82 22.44
C ILE A 103 5.86 1.80 22.95
N ASP A 104 5.46 0.75 23.71
CA ASP A 104 4.12 0.65 24.28
C ASP A 104 3.83 1.83 25.21
N LYS A 105 4.80 2.21 26.05
CA LYS A 105 4.66 3.38 26.97
C LYS A 105 4.48 4.69 26.20
N LYS A 106 5.32 4.93 25.18
CA LYS A 106 5.21 6.13 24.33
C LYS A 106 3.89 6.21 23.59
N PHE A 107 3.43 5.08 23.03
CA PHE A 107 2.12 5.05 22.36
C PHE A 107 0.96 5.25 23.34
N GLN A 108 1.07 4.81 24.59
CA GLN A 108 0.05 5.13 25.59
C GLN A 108 0.02 6.61 25.95
N GLU A 109 1.18 7.23 26.15
CA GLU A 109 1.29 8.68 26.40
C GLU A 109 0.67 9.47 25.25
N LEU A 110 1.00 9.10 24.00
CA LEU A 110 0.48 9.71 22.79
C LEU A 110 -1.05 9.52 22.68
N TYR A 111 -1.55 8.34 23.02
CA TYR A 111 -2.99 8.05 23.02
C TYR A 111 -3.75 8.85 24.08
N HIS A 112 -3.18 9.03 25.28
CA HIS A 112 -3.76 9.89 26.31
C HIS A 112 -3.88 11.34 25.87
N GLN A 113 -2.96 11.82 25.06
CA GLN A 113 -2.96 13.20 24.55
C GLN A 113 -3.90 13.40 23.35
N LYS A 114 -3.92 12.46 22.38
CA LYS A 114 -4.53 12.65 21.06
C LYS A 114 -5.54 11.57 20.66
N GLY A 115 -5.61 10.47 21.39
CA GLY A 115 -6.50 9.35 21.08
C GLY A 115 -6.21 8.75 19.70
N THR A 116 -7.27 8.62 18.88
CA THR A 116 -7.19 8.12 17.51
C THR A 116 -6.81 9.19 16.47
N ARG A 117 -6.76 10.49 16.87
CA ARG A 117 -6.45 11.63 15.98
C ARG A 117 -4.94 11.84 15.78
N VAL A 118 -4.16 10.82 15.98
CA VAL A 118 -2.71 10.84 15.85
C VAL A 118 -2.30 10.87 14.37
N SER A 119 -1.28 11.70 14.05
CA SER A 119 -0.67 11.73 12.72
C SER A 119 0.21 10.49 12.51
N LEU A 120 -0.03 9.77 11.41
CA LEU A 120 0.87 8.67 11.05
C LEU A 120 2.29 9.17 10.81
N ARG A 121 2.44 10.24 9.99
CA ARG A 121 3.75 10.75 9.55
C ARG A 121 4.55 11.37 10.68
N ASP A 122 3.89 12.24 11.46
CA ASP A 122 4.58 13.14 12.38
C ASP A 122 4.67 12.59 13.80
N GLU A 123 3.88 11.54 14.11
CA GLU A 123 3.80 11.03 15.47
C GLU A 123 4.06 9.53 15.55
N ILE A 124 3.29 8.68 14.84
CA ILE A 124 3.48 7.23 14.91
C ILE A 124 4.87 6.85 14.38
N LEU A 125 5.20 7.29 13.17
CA LEU A 125 6.49 6.96 12.54
C LEU A 125 7.68 7.63 13.27
N GLU A 126 7.52 8.84 13.81
CA GLU A 126 8.59 9.47 14.60
C GLU A 126 8.80 8.74 15.93
N THR A 127 7.72 8.29 16.59
CA THR A 127 7.84 7.49 17.81
C THR A 127 8.57 6.17 17.55
N TRP A 128 8.27 5.50 16.43
CA TRP A 128 9.02 4.32 16.00
C TRP A 128 10.51 4.61 15.78
N LYS A 129 10.84 5.66 15.05
CA LYS A 129 12.21 6.08 14.76
C LYS A 129 12.99 6.42 16.03
N GLU A 130 12.35 7.09 16.98
CA GLU A 130 12.97 7.44 18.26
C GLU A 130 13.30 6.22 19.12
N VAL A 131 12.40 5.24 19.15
CA VAL A 131 12.59 4.03 19.96
C VAL A 131 13.46 2.99 19.26
N HIS A 132 13.40 2.91 17.94
CA HIS A 132 14.12 1.97 17.09
C HIS A 132 14.83 2.69 15.94
N PRO A 133 16.01 3.29 16.19
CA PRO A 133 16.75 4.05 15.18
C PRO A 133 17.12 3.27 13.92
N ASN A 134 17.23 1.93 14.02
CA ASN A 134 17.44 1.03 12.89
C ASN A 134 16.29 1.05 11.86
N CYS A 135 15.12 1.57 12.22
CA CYS A 135 13.97 1.71 11.30
C CYS A 135 14.02 3.00 10.48
N THR A 136 14.98 3.91 10.72
CA THR A 136 15.01 5.26 10.12
C THR A 136 14.93 5.24 8.60
N ASP A 137 15.72 4.41 7.94
CA ASP A 137 15.75 4.34 6.47
C ASP A 137 14.44 3.76 5.89
N ALA A 138 13.91 2.70 6.51
CA ALA A 138 12.64 2.12 6.10
C ALA A 138 11.47 3.10 6.28
N ILE A 139 11.47 3.88 7.36
CA ILE A 139 10.50 4.95 7.60
C ILE A 139 10.64 6.06 6.55
N GLY A 140 11.87 6.45 6.21
CA GLY A 140 12.14 7.43 5.15
C GLY A 140 11.60 6.99 3.80
N ASP A 141 11.86 5.75 3.41
CA ASP A 141 11.34 5.14 2.19
C ASP A 141 9.80 5.12 2.18
N PHE A 142 9.18 4.73 3.29
CA PHE A 142 7.72 4.68 3.40
C PHE A 142 7.07 6.07 3.38
N ARG A 143 7.70 7.08 3.97
CA ARG A 143 7.24 8.47 3.84
C ARG A 143 7.21 8.96 2.40
N GLY A 144 8.18 8.54 1.60
CA GLY A 144 8.18 8.78 0.16
C GLY A 144 6.97 8.11 -0.52
N ALA A 145 6.65 6.87 -0.17
CA ALA A 145 5.47 6.15 -0.67
C ALA A 145 4.16 6.84 -0.24
N LEU A 146 4.06 7.37 0.98
CA LEU A 146 2.89 8.14 1.41
C LEU A 146 2.63 9.39 0.54
N ASN A 147 3.67 10.03 -0.01
CA ASN A 147 3.48 11.14 -0.97
C ASN A 147 2.84 10.65 -2.27
N VAL A 148 3.18 9.43 -2.71
CA VAL A 148 2.54 8.80 -3.88
C VAL A 148 1.08 8.51 -3.59
N ARG A 149 0.77 7.96 -2.40
CA ARG A 149 -0.61 7.70 -1.97
C ARG A 149 -1.44 8.96 -1.98
N ASP A 150 -0.91 10.06 -1.43
CA ASP A 150 -1.63 11.33 -1.41
C ASP A 150 -1.92 11.84 -2.83
N TRP A 151 -0.95 11.75 -3.74
CA TRP A 151 -1.14 12.12 -5.14
C TRP A 151 -2.19 11.26 -5.85
N LEU A 152 -2.16 9.93 -5.63
CA LEU A 152 -3.13 8.99 -6.20
C LEU A 152 -4.53 9.24 -5.66
N ALA A 153 -4.67 9.38 -4.33
CA ALA A 153 -5.95 9.56 -3.65
C ALA A 153 -6.63 10.89 -3.98
N HIS A 154 -5.85 11.92 -4.28
CA HIS A 154 -6.37 13.24 -4.67
C HIS A 154 -6.57 13.43 -6.19
N GLY A 155 -6.61 12.34 -6.97
CA GLY A 155 -6.95 12.39 -8.38
C GLY A 155 -5.84 12.84 -9.31
N ARG A 156 -4.59 12.85 -8.86
CA ARG A 156 -3.40 13.07 -9.72
C ARG A 156 -3.38 14.43 -10.45
N TYR A 157 -4.02 15.47 -9.88
CA TYR A 157 -4.22 16.77 -10.56
C TYR A 157 -2.96 17.66 -10.61
N TRP A 158 -1.88 17.33 -9.89
CA TRP A 158 -0.62 18.07 -9.96
C TRP A 158 0.52 17.21 -10.50
N THR A 159 1.58 17.85 -11.02
CA THR A 159 2.79 17.14 -11.44
C THR A 159 3.61 16.76 -10.21
N PRO A 160 3.77 15.47 -9.91
CA PRO A 160 4.46 15.04 -8.71
C PRO A 160 6.00 15.18 -8.84
N ARG A 161 6.66 15.47 -7.71
CA ARG A 161 8.12 15.48 -7.59
C ARG A 161 8.56 14.49 -6.52
N PHE A 162 8.55 13.21 -6.85
CA PHE A 162 8.81 12.13 -5.87
C PHE A 162 10.31 11.82 -5.65
N GLY A 163 11.21 12.46 -6.39
CA GLY A 163 12.64 12.15 -6.34
C GLY A 163 13.06 10.83 -6.97
N ARG A 164 12.14 9.88 -7.11
CA ARG A 164 12.31 8.58 -7.79
C ARG A 164 11.01 8.11 -8.43
N LYS A 165 11.10 7.16 -9.37
CA LYS A 165 9.92 6.52 -9.96
C LYS A 165 9.38 5.46 -8.99
N TYR A 166 8.10 5.56 -8.65
CA TYR A 166 7.38 4.54 -7.90
C TYR A 166 6.57 3.67 -8.85
N ASN A 167 6.64 2.38 -8.66
CA ASN A 167 5.80 1.35 -9.29
C ASN A 167 5.34 0.36 -8.21
N ALA A 168 4.45 -0.56 -8.55
CA ALA A 168 3.89 -1.53 -7.59
C ALA A 168 4.99 -2.36 -6.90
N ILE A 169 6.00 -2.83 -7.64
CA ILE A 169 7.12 -3.62 -7.10
C ILE A 169 7.91 -2.83 -6.06
N LEU A 170 8.27 -1.58 -6.35
CA LEU A 170 9.03 -0.76 -5.41
C LEU A 170 8.21 -0.48 -4.13
N VAL A 171 6.93 -0.16 -4.29
CA VAL A 171 6.03 0.11 -3.15
C VAL A 171 5.85 -1.15 -2.29
N PHE A 172 5.68 -2.32 -2.91
CA PHE A 172 5.62 -3.60 -2.21
C PHE A 172 6.89 -3.88 -1.41
N ASN A 173 8.07 -3.70 -2.02
CA ASN A 173 9.36 -3.91 -1.37
C ASN A 173 9.59 -2.93 -0.21
N ILE A 174 9.15 -1.67 -0.34
CA ILE A 174 9.21 -0.68 0.76
C ILE A 174 8.35 -1.15 1.94
N SER A 175 7.12 -1.56 1.68
CA SER A 175 6.19 -2.02 2.71
C SER A 175 6.68 -3.30 3.38
N LYS A 176 7.16 -4.26 2.59
CA LYS A 176 7.75 -5.50 3.11
C LYS A 176 8.97 -5.23 3.99
N LYS A 177 9.91 -4.40 3.52
CA LYS A 177 11.09 -4.00 4.31
C LYS A 177 10.69 -3.35 5.65
N LEU A 178 9.66 -2.52 5.65
CA LEU A 178 9.16 -1.90 6.87
C LEU A 178 8.63 -2.96 7.85
N PHE A 179 7.85 -3.93 7.38
CA PHE A 179 7.34 -5.03 8.20
C PHE A 179 8.44 -5.97 8.70
N ASP A 180 9.46 -6.24 7.89
CA ASP A 180 10.59 -7.09 8.29
C ASP A 180 11.45 -6.46 9.41
N ILE A 181 11.55 -5.13 9.45
CA ILE A 181 12.38 -4.42 10.43
C ILE A 181 11.61 -4.10 11.72
N PHE A 182 10.31 -3.81 11.63
CA PHE A 182 9.52 -3.45 12.80
C PHE A 182 9.23 -4.69 13.66
N PRO A 183 9.43 -4.61 14.99
CA PRO A 183 9.05 -5.69 15.89
C PRO A 183 7.53 -5.68 16.13
N TYR A 184 6.76 -6.01 15.10
CA TYR A 184 5.31 -6.15 15.20
C TYR A 184 4.91 -7.32 16.08
N ASP A 185 3.77 -7.16 16.74
CA ASP A 185 3.17 -8.18 17.60
C ASP A 185 2.10 -9.02 16.85
N PHE A 186 2.07 -8.94 15.50
CA PHE A 186 0.99 -9.58 14.75
C PHE A 186 1.44 -10.07 13.37
N SER A 187 1.05 -11.32 13.08
CA SER A 187 1.37 -12.02 11.83
C SER A 187 0.38 -11.72 10.69
N TRP A 188 -0.77 -11.08 10.96
CA TRP A 188 -1.86 -10.90 10.00
C TRP A 188 -1.55 -9.92 8.86
N ALA A 189 -0.62 -9.02 9.04
CA ALA A 189 -0.25 -8.02 8.00
C ALA A 189 0.56 -8.62 6.84
N ILE A 190 1.10 -9.82 7.04
CA ILE A 190 2.00 -10.48 6.07
C ILE A 190 1.34 -11.72 5.44
N ASN A 191 0.34 -12.31 6.12
CA ASN A 191 -0.34 -13.53 5.69
C ASN A 191 -1.56 -13.26 4.82
#